data_5215dead83ced04ab99eff0ddd671164
#
_entry.id   5215dead83ced04ab99eff0ddd671164
#
_cell.length_a   1.000
_cell.length_b   1.000
_cell.length_c   1.000
_cell.angle_alpha   90.00
_cell.angle_beta   90.00
_cell.angle_gamma   90.00
#
_symmetry.space_group_name_H-M   'P 1'
#
loop_
_entity.id
_entity.type
_entity.pdbx_description
1 polymer ?
#
loop_
_entity_poly.entity_id
_entity_poly.type
_entity_poly.pdbx_seq_one_letter_code
_entity_poly.pdbx_strand_id
1 'polypeptide(L)'
;GADDNTPDMPQGDIPLDFGVSVDQAVSRAAETTASSLSSMGVYAYYTGNNNLSTSDKPNFMCNQKVERTNSASPWTYSPVKYWPNNPADKVSFYAYGPYAPKGLNVSGTTQSGPPTMEYTIQGAEADQADLVIAGALPNQTYASNNGKVSFKMFHALTRVDINVTNVDKATGMTITVFTMGSLLDGKR
;
A
#
# COMPACT_ATOMS: atom_id res chain seq x y z
N GLY A 1 11.69 -12.45 25.40
CA GLY A 1 11.21 -12.22 26.44
C GLY A 1 9.75 -12.30 26.70
N ALA A 2 9.38 -13.27 27.50
CA ALA A 2 7.99 -13.48 27.84
C ALA A 2 7.37 -12.32 28.63
N ASP A 3 8.19 -11.40 29.09
CA ASP A 3 7.73 -10.33 29.97
C ASP A 3 7.26 -9.10 29.22
N ASP A 4 7.52 -9.09 27.93
CA ASP A 4 7.15 -7.97 27.10
C ASP A 4 5.73 -8.19 26.57
N ASN A 5 4.87 -7.20 26.73
CA ASN A 5 3.51 -7.27 26.19
C ASN A 5 3.45 -7.06 24.67
N THR A 6 4.59 -6.76 24.04
CA THR A 6 4.68 -6.64 22.59
C THR A 6 4.62 -8.03 21.96
N PRO A 7 3.75 -8.26 20.97
CA PRO A 7 3.73 -9.57 20.30
C PRO A 7 5.07 -9.88 19.62
N ASP A 8 5.52 -11.12 19.73
CA ASP A 8 6.67 -11.59 18.95
C ASP A 8 6.35 -11.51 17.46
N MET A 9 7.33 -11.11 16.66
CA MET A 9 7.14 -11.04 15.22
C MET A 9 6.93 -12.45 14.65
N PRO A 10 6.05 -12.57 13.65
CA PRO A 10 5.77 -13.88 13.04
C PRO A 10 7.03 -14.50 12.42
N GLN A 11 7.23 -15.78 12.72
CA GLN A 11 8.32 -16.59 12.16
C GLN A 11 7.74 -17.89 11.64
N GLY A 12 6.64 -17.82 10.92
CA GLY A 12 5.98 -18.98 10.38
C GLY A 12 6.70 -19.57 9.18
N ASP A 13 6.17 -20.67 8.68
CA ASP A 13 6.74 -21.40 7.55
C ASP A 13 6.12 -21.02 6.21
N ILE A 14 5.00 -20.32 6.23
CA ILE A 14 4.27 -19.97 5.01
C ILE A 14 4.50 -18.51 4.69
N PRO A 15 5.23 -18.21 3.59
CA PRO A 15 5.49 -16.82 3.24
C PRO A 15 4.23 -16.09 2.86
N LEU A 16 4.22 -14.79 3.17
CA LEU A 16 3.20 -13.89 2.64
C LEU A 16 3.38 -13.80 1.12
N ASP A 17 2.32 -14.09 0.39
CA ASP A 17 2.26 -14.01 -1.06
C ASP A 17 1.22 -12.99 -1.46
N PHE A 18 1.42 -12.33 -2.60
CA PHE A 18 0.58 -11.23 -3.05
C PHE A 18 -0.01 -11.46 -4.42
N GLY A 19 -1.20 -10.92 -4.61
CA GLY A 19 -1.84 -10.80 -5.90
C GLY A 19 -2.48 -9.43 -6.04
N VAL A 20 -2.73 -9.00 -7.27
CA VAL A 20 -3.26 -7.66 -7.55
C VAL A 20 -4.30 -7.74 -8.66
N SER A 21 -5.41 -7.03 -8.45
CA SER A 21 -6.33 -6.67 -9.51
C SER A 21 -6.46 -5.14 -9.53
N VAL A 22 -6.77 -4.58 -10.70
CA VAL A 22 -6.93 -3.13 -10.85
C VAL A 22 -8.26 -2.87 -11.54
N ASP A 23 -9.07 -2.00 -10.95
CA ASP A 23 -10.32 -1.58 -11.58
C ASP A 23 -10.02 -0.88 -12.90
N GLN A 24 -10.85 -1.14 -13.90
CA GLN A 24 -10.71 -0.45 -15.18
C GLN A 24 -11.11 1.01 -15.03
N ALA A 25 -10.20 1.88 -15.45
CA ALA A 25 -10.49 3.30 -15.55
C ALA A 25 -11.01 3.63 -16.95
N VAL A 26 -11.38 4.90 -17.14
CA VAL A 26 -11.63 5.42 -18.49
C VAL A 26 -10.37 5.19 -19.32
N SER A 27 -10.55 4.61 -20.50
CA SER A 27 -9.42 4.26 -21.38
C SER A 27 -8.56 5.47 -21.71
N ARG A 28 -7.26 5.32 -21.51
CA ARG A 28 -6.26 6.30 -21.94
C ARG A 28 -4.92 5.58 -22.09
N ALA A 29 -4.05 6.18 -22.90
CA ALA A 29 -2.72 5.63 -23.13
C ALA A 29 -1.93 5.58 -21.82
N ALA A 30 -1.15 4.55 -21.63
CA ALA A 30 -0.25 4.37 -20.50
C ALA A 30 -0.93 4.27 -19.12
N GLU A 31 -2.18 3.82 -19.08
CA GLU A 31 -2.82 3.58 -17.79
C GLU A 31 -2.24 2.34 -17.09
N THR A 32 -2.25 2.36 -15.76
CA THR A 32 -1.86 1.21 -14.95
C THR A 32 -2.97 0.18 -14.94
N THR A 33 -2.64 -1.05 -15.30
CA THR A 33 -3.56 -2.18 -15.30
C THR A 33 -2.98 -3.31 -14.47
N ALA A 34 -3.78 -4.33 -14.19
CA ALA A 34 -3.28 -5.52 -13.49
C ALA A 34 -2.12 -6.17 -14.24
N SER A 35 -2.11 -6.10 -15.57
CA SER A 35 -1.05 -6.69 -16.38
C SER A 35 0.20 -5.81 -16.46
N SER A 36 0.04 -4.49 -16.47
CA SER A 36 1.16 -3.57 -16.61
C SER A 36 1.83 -3.23 -15.28
N LEU A 37 1.14 -3.42 -14.15
CA LEU A 37 1.70 -3.10 -12.84
C LEU A 37 2.79 -4.09 -12.48
N SER A 38 4.03 -3.60 -12.30
CA SER A 38 5.18 -4.46 -12.01
C SER A 38 5.84 -4.15 -10.67
N SER A 39 5.36 -3.13 -9.96
CA SER A 39 5.90 -2.78 -8.64
C SER A 39 4.82 -2.15 -7.78
N MET A 40 4.95 -2.29 -6.48
CA MET A 40 4.04 -1.66 -5.52
C MET A 40 4.76 -1.42 -4.20
N GLY A 41 4.24 -0.50 -3.40
CA GLY A 41 4.68 -0.29 -2.03
C GLY A 41 3.64 -0.87 -1.08
N VAL A 42 4.07 -1.71 -0.15
CA VAL A 42 3.17 -2.39 0.78
C VAL A 42 3.46 -1.96 2.21
N TYR A 43 2.38 -1.68 2.92
CA TYR A 43 2.40 -1.44 4.37
C TYR A 43 1.71 -2.61 5.06
N ALA A 44 2.33 -3.11 6.12
CA ALA A 44 1.74 -4.21 6.89
C ALA A 44 1.92 -3.96 8.39
N TYR A 45 0.85 -4.24 9.13
CA TYR A 45 0.73 -4.03 10.57
C TYR A 45 0.45 -5.36 11.23
N TYR A 46 1.39 -5.86 12.02
CA TYR A 46 1.17 -7.06 12.81
C TYR A 46 0.66 -6.65 14.19
N THR A 47 -0.52 -7.11 14.55
CA THR A 47 -1.20 -6.69 15.77
C THR A 47 -1.49 -7.84 16.74
N GLY A 48 -0.91 -9.02 16.53
CA GLY A 48 -1.22 -10.19 17.33
C GLY A 48 -2.70 -10.53 17.19
N ASN A 49 -3.36 -10.91 18.26
CA ASN A 49 -4.79 -11.23 18.21
C ASN A 49 -5.70 -10.00 18.28
N ASN A 50 -5.15 -8.81 18.37
CA ASN A 50 -5.93 -7.56 18.42
C ASN A 50 -6.29 -7.08 17.03
N ASN A 51 -7.41 -6.39 16.92
CA ASN A 51 -7.78 -5.71 15.71
C ASN A 51 -6.92 -4.47 15.49
N LEU A 52 -6.74 -4.10 14.23
CA LEU A 52 -6.03 -2.87 13.85
C LEU A 52 -6.70 -1.66 14.48
N SER A 53 -5.91 -0.76 15.05
CA SER A 53 -6.37 0.50 15.60
C SER A 53 -5.61 1.68 15.01
N THR A 54 -6.13 2.89 15.25
CA THR A 54 -5.51 4.11 14.72
C THR A 54 -4.18 4.46 15.40
N SER A 55 -3.83 3.77 16.49
CA SER A 55 -2.54 3.94 17.15
C SER A 55 -1.45 3.01 16.62
N ASP A 56 -1.81 2.04 15.80
CA ASP A 56 -0.86 1.09 15.26
C ASP A 56 0.02 1.73 14.19
N LYS A 57 1.26 1.27 14.13
CA LYS A 57 2.26 1.71 13.16
C LYS A 57 2.66 0.55 12.26
N PRO A 58 3.17 0.82 11.05
CA PRO A 58 3.55 -0.26 10.12
C PRO A 58 4.82 -0.96 10.59
N ASN A 59 4.66 -1.86 11.52
CA ASN A 59 5.75 -2.57 12.19
C ASN A 59 6.21 -3.82 11.42
N PHE A 60 5.46 -4.26 10.43
CA PHE A 60 5.75 -5.49 9.71
C PHE A 60 6.31 -5.23 8.33
N MET A 61 5.68 -4.34 7.58
CA MET A 61 6.20 -3.79 6.32
C MET A 61 5.90 -2.30 6.27
N CYS A 62 6.86 -1.49 5.84
CA CYS A 62 6.66 -0.06 5.69
C CYS A 62 7.18 0.38 4.34
N ASN A 63 6.28 0.73 3.43
CA ASN A 63 6.62 1.07 2.06
C ASN A 63 7.56 0.03 1.45
N GLN A 64 7.25 -1.24 1.70
CA GLN A 64 8.07 -2.34 1.21
C GLN A 64 7.89 -2.46 -0.29
N LYS A 65 9.00 -2.43 -1.02
CA LYS A 65 8.97 -2.67 -2.46
C LYS A 65 8.65 -4.12 -2.74
N VAL A 66 7.60 -4.35 -3.49
CA VAL A 66 7.19 -5.66 -3.97
C VAL A 66 7.12 -5.55 -5.49
N GLU A 67 7.80 -6.43 -6.19
CA GLU A 67 7.95 -6.30 -7.63
C GLU A 67 7.89 -7.63 -8.34
N ARG A 68 7.69 -7.57 -9.64
CA ARG A 68 7.69 -8.75 -10.52
C ARG A 68 8.24 -8.35 -11.89
N THR A 69 8.75 -9.34 -12.61
CA THR A 69 9.33 -9.12 -13.94
C THR A 69 8.26 -8.83 -14.98
N ASN A 70 7.14 -9.57 -14.92
CA ASN A 70 6.02 -9.41 -15.84
C ASN A 70 4.75 -9.98 -15.19
N SER A 71 3.63 -9.89 -15.89
CA SER A 71 2.33 -10.31 -15.36
C SER A 71 2.22 -11.79 -15.05
N ALA A 72 3.07 -12.62 -15.65
CA ALA A 72 3.11 -14.06 -15.39
C ALA A 72 4.07 -14.45 -14.27
N SER A 73 4.90 -13.52 -13.80
CA SER A 73 5.89 -13.76 -12.76
C SER A 73 5.28 -13.56 -11.37
N PRO A 74 5.77 -14.29 -10.37
CA PRO A 74 5.31 -14.06 -9.00
C PRO A 74 5.83 -12.72 -8.49
N TRP A 75 5.07 -12.13 -7.56
CA TRP A 75 5.51 -10.96 -6.83
C TRP A 75 6.59 -11.37 -5.83
N THR A 76 7.68 -10.60 -5.77
CA THR A 76 8.81 -10.88 -4.88
C THR A 76 9.17 -9.65 -4.07
N TYR A 77 9.76 -9.88 -2.91
CA TYR A 77 10.21 -8.82 -2.01
C TYR A 77 11.25 -9.40 -1.05
N SER A 78 12.04 -8.53 -0.45
CA SER A 78 13.09 -8.97 0.49
C SER A 78 13.22 -7.97 1.63
N PRO A 79 13.33 -8.42 2.90
CA PRO A 79 13.29 -9.82 3.33
C PRO A 79 11.87 -10.40 3.27
N VAL A 80 11.77 -11.69 3.06
CA VAL A 80 10.48 -12.38 3.02
C VAL A 80 9.87 -12.41 4.42
N LYS A 81 8.58 -12.13 4.51
CA LYS A 81 7.79 -12.23 5.73
C LYS A 81 6.86 -13.43 5.66
N TYR A 82 6.51 -13.93 6.81
CA TYR A 82 5.72 -15.16 6.93
C TYR A 82 4.45 -14.92 7.72
N TRP A 83 3.41 -15.67 7.40
CA TRP A 83 2.18 -15.62 8.19
C TRP A 83 2.47 -16.04 9.62
N PRO A 84 1.78 -15.44 10.62
CA PRO A 84 1.92 -15.89 12.00
C PRO A 84 1.57 -17.37 12.15
N ASN A 85 2.31 -18.08 13.00
CA ASN A 85 1.98 -19.47 13.33
C ASN A 85 0.68 -19.58 14.12
N ASN A 86 0.40 -18.58 14.96
CA ASN A 86 -0.86 -18.56 15.70
C ASN A 86 -1.99 -18.14 14.75
N PRO A 87 -2.99 -19.01 14.50
CA PRO A 87 -4.04 -18.69 13.54
C PRO A 87 -4.94 -17.53 13.96
N ALA A 88 -4.91 -17.11 15.21
CA ALA A 88 -5.67 -15.97 15.69
C ALA A 88 -4.95 -14.63 15.42
N ASP A 89 -3.67 -14.67 15.08
CA ASP A 89 -2.88 -13.45 14.88
C ASP A 89 -3.18 -12.81 13.53
N LYS A 90 -3.20 -11.48 13.54
CA LYS A 90 -3.69 -10.67 12.44
C LYS A 90 -2.60 -9.79 11.87
N VAL A 91 -2.64 -9.62 10.55
CA VAL A 91 -1.83 -8.68 9.82
C VAL A 91 -2.76 -7.83 8.95
N SER A 92 -2.58 -6.54 8.98
CA SER A 92 -3.39 -5.60 8.20
C SER A 92 -2.54 -4.97 7.11
N PHE A 93 -3.13 -4.72 5.94
CA PHE A 93 -2.37 -4.31 4.76
C PHE A 93 -2.94 -3.06 4.09
N TYR A 94 -2.03 -2.23 3.59
CA TYR A 94 -2.30 -1.15 2.64
C TYR A 94 -1.27 -1.24 1.53
N ALA A 95 -1.63 -0.84 0.32
CA ALA A 95 -0.70 -0.87 -0.80
C ALA A 95 -1.05 0.20 -1.83
N TYR A 96 -0.05 0.57 -2.61
CA TYR A 96 -0.19 1.47 -3.75
C TYR A 96 0.79 1.03 -4.85
N GLY A 97 0.58 1.49 -6.05
CA GLY A 97 1.49 1.25 -7.15
C GLY A 97 1.41 2.34 -8.22
N PRO A 98 2.43 2.47 -9.05
CA PRO A 98 3.73 1.81 -9.00
C PRO A 98 4.57 2.27 -7.80
N TYR A 99 5.61 1.53 -7.45
CA TYR A 99 6.43 1.83 -6.28
C TYR A 99 7.22 3.13 -6.47
N ALA A 100 7.10 4.02 -5.49
CA ALA A 100 7.89 5.25 -5.35
C ALA A 100 8.10 6.02 -6.67
N PRO A 101 7.02 6.35 -7.40
CA PRO A 101 7.18 7.14 -8.61
C PRO A 101 7.62 8.56 -8.28
N LYS A 102 8.16 9.24 -9.27
CA LYS A 102 8.56 10.63 -9.13
C LYS A 102 7.36 11.49 -8.69
N GLY A 103 7.58 12.32 -7.69
CA GLY A 103 6.55 13.20 -7.15
C GLY A 103 5.73 12.61 -5.99
N LEU A 104 5.93 11.34 -5.66
CA LEU A 104 5.19 10.72 -4.56
C LEU A 104 6.02 10.71 -3.29
N ASN A 105 5.43 11.22 -2.20
CA ASN A 105 5.94 11.05 -0.84
C ASN A 105 4.93 10.27 -0.03
N VAL A 106 5.43 9.29 0.70
CA VAL A 106 4.58 8.42 1.54
C VAL A 106 5.09 8.43 2.97
N SER A 107 4.19 8.14 3.90
CA SER A 107 4.53 8.11 5.32
C SER A 107 5.46 6.95 5.66
N GLY A 108 6.19 7.12 6.76
CA GLY A 108 7.16 6.14 7.24
C GLY A 108 6.70 5.39 8.48
N THR A 109 7.67 4.83 9.20
CA THR A 109 7.44 3.94 10.34
C THR A 109 6.86 4.62 11.57
N THR A 110 6.96 5.94 11.66
CA THR A 110 6.48 6.68 12.82
C THR A 110 5.02 7.11 12.71
N GLN A 111 4.43 6.95 11.52
CA GLN A 111 3.05 7.33 11.27
C GLN A 111 2.10 6.32 11.91
N SER A 112 1.28 6.77 12.87
CA SER A 112 0.20 5.97 13.44
C SER A 112 -1.01 5.99 12.52
N GLY A 113 -1.74 4.89 12.48
CA GLY A 113 -2.91 4.76 11.64
C GLY A 113 -2.58 4.45 10.18
N PRO A 114 -3.54 4.64 9.27
CA PRO A 114 -3.32 4.37 7.86
C PRO A 114 -2.18 5.21 7.29
N PRO A 115 -1.47 4.70 6.26
CA PRO A 115 -0.44 5.49 5.58
C PRO A 115 -1.03 6.75 4.96
N THR A 116 -0.19 7.77 4.81
CA THR A 116 -0.54 9.01 4.11
C THR A 116 0.31 9.16 2.87
N MET A 117 -0.25 9.79 1.83
CA MET A 117 0.41 9.97 0.55
C MET A 117 0.26 11.41 0.09
N GLU A 118 1.35 11.98 -0.45
CA GLU A 118 1.34 13.28 -1.11
C GLU A 118 1.89 13.10 -2.52
N TYR A 119 1.12 13.45 -3.51
CA TYR A 119 1.55 13.33 -4.90
C TYR A 119 1.54 14.70 -5.58
N THR A 120 2.69 15.06 -6.18
CA THR A 120 2.83 16.26 -6.99
C THR A 120 2.71 15.87 -8.45
N ILE A 121 1.70 16.41 -9.13
CA ILE A 121 1.51 16.18 -10.56
C ILE A 121 2.72 16.72 -11.31
N GLN A 122 3.33 15.87 -12.13
CA GLN A 122 4.55 16.20 -12.83
C GLN A 122 4.29 17.08 -14.05
N GLY A 123 5.25 17.98 -14.35
CA GLY A 123 5.13 18.87 -15.49
C GLY A 123 5.30 18.17 -16.83
N ALA A 124 6.10 17.11 -16.87
CA ALA A 124 6.30 16.32 -18.08
C ALA A 124 5.38 15.11 -18.06
N GLU A 125 4.64 14.90 -19.14
CA GLU A 125 3.73 13.78 -19.25
C GLU A 125 4.42 12.42 -19.06
N ALA A 126 5.65 12.30 -19.57
CA ALA A 126 6.43 11.07 -19.44
C ALA A 126 6.76 10.70 -17.98
N ASP A 127 6.78 11.70 -17.08
CA ASP A 127 7.09 11.50 -15.67
C ASP A 127 5.81 11.30 -14.83
N GLN A 128 4.65 11.50 -15.43
CA GLN A 128 3.38 11.39 -14.73
C GLN A 128 3.05 9.92 -14.46
N ALA A 129 2.86 9.56 -13.19
CA ALA A 129 2.44 8.22 -12.81
C ALA A 129 0.91 8.12 -12.81
N ASP A 130 0.41 6.97 -13.25
CA ASP A 130 -0.98 6.61 -13.04
C ASP A 130 -1.06 5.79 -11.75
N LEU A 131 -1.27 6.48 -10.64
CA LEU A 131 -1.28 5.86 -9.32
C LEU A 131 -2.52 5.02 -9.11
N VAL A 132 -2.31 3.82 -8.59
CA VAL A 132 -3.39 2.96 -8.10
C VAL A 132 -3.19 2.70 -6.61
N ILE A 133 -4.28 2.62 -5.86
CA ILE A 133 -4.26 2.38 -4.43
C ILE A 133 -5.19 1.21 -4.10
N ALA A 134 -4.77 0.39 -3.15
CA ALA A 134 -5.53 -0.79 -2.76
C ALA A 134 -6.61 -0.45 -1.76
N GLY A 135 -7.72 -1.17 -1.85
CA GLY A 135 -8.67 -1.21 -0.74
C GLY A 135 -7.97 -1.78 0.50
N ALA A 136 -8.22 -1.17 1.66
CA ALA A 136 -7.62 -1.63 2.90
C ALA A 136 -8.01 -3.08 3.20
N LEU A 137 -7.06 -3.85 3.71
CA LEU A 137 -7.28 -5.22 4.12
C LEU A 137 -6.96 -5.36 5.61
N PRO A 138 -7.87 -4.93 6.50
CA PRO A 138 -7.60 -5.01 7.93
C PRO A 138 -7.81 -6.42 8.48
N ASN A 139 -7.05 -6.76 9.52
CA ASN A 139 -7.27 -7.93 10.34
C ASN A 139 -7.27 -9.25 9.57
N GLN A 140 -6.28 -9.42 8.70
CA GLN A 140 -6.17 -10.60 7.86
C GLN A 140 -5.44 -11.73 8.59
N THR A 141 -5.85 -12.95 8.31
CA THR A 141 -5.18 -14.16 8.79
C THR A 141 -4.83 -15.03 7.58
N TYR A 142 -4.01 -16.04 7.77
CA TYR A 142 -3.73 -17.00 6.71
C TYR A 142 -5.05 -17.58 6.17
N ALA A 143 -5.93 -18.01 7.08
CA ALA A 143 -7.18 -18.67 6.68
C ALA A 143 -8.11 -17.73 5.90
N SER A 144 -8.19 -16.45 6.27
CA SER A 144 -9.08 -15.50 5.61
C SER A 144 -8.63 -15.18 4.18
N ASN A 145 -7.38 -15.45 3.84
CA ASN A 145 -6.80 -15.15 2.53
C ASN A 145 -6.39 -16.40 1.76
N ASN A 146 -6.58 -17.56 2.36
CA ASN A 146 -6.07 -18.80 1.80
C ASN A 146 -4.59 -18.68 1.42
N GLY A 147 -3.84 -17.96 2.26
CA GLY A 147 -2.40 -17.75 2.11
C GLY A 147 -1.97 -16.60 1.23
N LYS A 148 -2.84 -16.07 0.39
CA LYS A 148 -2.47 -15.04 -0.58
C LYS A 148 -3.23 -13.73 -0.32
N VAL A 149 -2.50 -12.65 -0.10
CA VAL A 149 -3.07 -11.32 0.09
C VAL A 149 -3.38 -10.73 -1.29
N SER A 150 -4.66 -10.57 -1.61
CA SER A 150 -5.10 -10.09 -2.91
C SER A 150 -5.55 -8.64 -2.81
N PHE A 151 -4.75 -7.74 -3.36
CA PHE A 151 -5.08 -6.32 -3.38
C PHE A 151 -6.01 -6.00 -4.55
N LYS A 152 -7.08 -5.27 -4.25
CA LYS A 152 -7.96 -4.71 -5.26
C LYS A 152 -7.68 -3.22 -5.34
N MET A 153 -7.11 -2.77 -6.46
CA MET A 153 -6.62 -1.42 -6.60
C MET A 153 -7.54 -0.56 -7.47
N PHE A 154 -7.52 0.74 -7.18
CA PHE A 154 -8.32 1.76 -7.86
C PHE A 154 -7.42 2.90 -8.30
N HIS A 155 -7.78 3.57 -9.39
CA HIS A 155 -7.02 4.72 -9.89
C HIS A 155 -7.19 5.92 -8.95
N ALA A 156 -6.09 6.34 -8.34
CA ALA A 156 -6.11 7.37 -7.30
C ALA A 156 -6.48 8.74 -7.84
N LEU A 157 -5.92 9.13 -8.99
CA LEU A 157 -6.06 10.49 -9.52
C LEU A 157 -7.44 10.78 -10.13
N THR A 158 -8.28 9.75 -10.29
CA THR A 158 -9.68 9.95 -10.69
C THR A 158 -10.62 10.11 -9.51
N ARG A 159 -10.12 9.91 -8.28
CA ARG A 159 -10.92 9.87 -7.06
C ARG A 159 -10.68 11.06 -6.13
N VAL A 160 -9.66 11.88 -6.41
CA VAL A 160 -9.31 13.03 -5.58
C VAL A 160 -9.19 14.29 -6.41
N ASP A 161 -9.51 15.43 -5.82
CA ASP A 161 -9.35 16.73 -6.46
C ASP A 161 -7.92 17.25 -6.22
N ILE A 162 -7.41 18.00 -7.19
CA ILE A 162 -6.09 18.61 -7.09
C ILE A 162 -6.08 19.63 -5.96
N ASN A 163 -5.03 19.63 -5.15
CA ASN A 163 -4.82 20.52 -4.01
C ASN A 163 -5.80 20.31 -2.85
N VAL A 164 -6.45 19.16 -2.80
CA VAL A 164 -7.38 18.81 -1.74
C VAL A 164 -6.92 17.56 -1.03
N THR A 165 -6.89 17.62 0.31
CA THR A 165 -6.67 16.42 1.10
C THR A 165 -7.95 15.60 1.11
N ASN A 166 -7.83 14.35 0.73
CA ASN A 166 -8.97 13.44 0.64
C ASN A 166 -8.66 12.13 1.32
N VAL A 167 -9.57 11.68 2.19
CA VAL A 167 -9.52 10.34 2.74
C VAL A 167 -10.38 9.45 1.87
N ASP A 168 -9.74 8.52 1.16
CA ASP A 168 -10.48 7.58 0.33
C ASP A 168 -11.16 6.55 1.24
N LYS A 169 -12.49 6.49 1.18
CA LYS A 169 -13.27 5.63 2.08
C LYS A 169 -12.99 4.15 1.85
N ALA A 170 -12.70 3.76 0.62
CA ALA A 170 -12.44 2.37 0.31
C ALA A 170 -11.07 1.91 0.79
N THR A 171 -10.09 2.80 0.81
CA THR A 171 -8.71 2.48 1.19
C THR A 171 -8.36 2.92 2.60
N GLY A 172 -9.09 3.89 3.15
CA GLY A 172 -8.78 4.48 4.45
C GLY A 172 -7.55 5.37 4.46
N MET A 173 -6.89 5.55 3.31
CA MET A 173 -5.68 6.36 3.22
C MET A 173 -5.98 7.82 2.91
N THR A 174 -5.20 8.73 3.49
CA THR A 174 -5.26 10.15 3.18
C THR A 174 -4.36 10.44 2.00
N ILE A 175 -4.93 11.08 0.97
CA ILE A 175 -4.20 11.42 -0.24
C ILE A 175 -4.32 12.92 -0.48
N THR A 176 -3.19 13.58 -0.67
CA THR A 176 -3.12 14.99 -1.02
C THR A 176 -2.45 15.12 -2.38
N VAL A 177 -3.08 15.84 -3.30
CA VAL A 177 -2.57 16.01 -4.66
C VAL A 177 -2.24 17.48 -4.88
N PHE A 178 -1.06 17.76 -5.38
CA PHE A 178 -0.56 19.11 -5.66
C PHE A 178 -0.22 19.28 -7.12
N THR A 179 -0.26 20.52 -7.61
CA THR A 179 0.38 20.89 -8.87
C THR A 179 1.79 21.38 -8.57
N MET A 180 2.66 21.35 -9.57
CA MET A 180 4.04 21.85 -9.42
C MET A 180 4.06 23.32 -8.99
N GLY A 181 3.19 24.14 -9.57
CA GLY A 181 3.11 25.55 -9.22
C GLY A 181 2.72 25.80 -7.78
N SER A 182 1.81 25.00 -7.23
CA SER A 182 1.37 25.10 -5.84
C SER A 182 2.52 24.87 -4.88
N LEU A 183 3.42 23.93 -5.20
CA LEU A 183 4.57 23.62 -4.35
C LEU A 183 5.65 24.69 -4.46
N LEU A 184 5.90 25.19 -5.68
CA LEU A 184 7.03 26.06 -5.92
C LEU A 184 6.85 27.48 -5.35
N ASP A 185 5.65 28.02 -5.40
CA ASP A 185 5.42 29.38 -4.91
C ASP A 185 4.90 29.47 -3.49
N GLY A 186 4.59 28.35 -2.87
CA GLY A 186 4.16 28.29 -1.48
C GLY A 186 2.85 28.97 -1.18
N LYS A 187 2.04 29.23 -2.16
CA LYS A 187 0.79 29.98 -2.03
C LYS A 187 -0.40 29.08 -2.04
N ARG A 188 -0.48 28.09 -1.32
CA ARG A 188 -1.70 27.25 -1.38
C ARG A 188 -2.04 26.69 0.01
#